data_e60e77b78a51689f6351a196d434b3a1
#
_entry.id   e60e77b78a51689f6351a196d434b3a1
#
_cell.length_a   1.000
_cell.length_b   1.000
_cell.length_c   1.000
_cell.angle_alpha   90.00
_cell.angle_beta   90.00
_cell.angle_gamma   90.00
#
_symmetry.space_group_name_H-M   'P 1'
#
loop_
_entity.id
_entity.type
_entity.pdbx_description
1 polymer ?
#
loop_
_entity_poly.entity_id
_entity_poly.type
_entity_poly.pdbx_seq_one_letter_code
_entity_poly.pdbx_strand_id
1 'polypeptide(L)'
;MNERIQTATKWYKRLGFPTEMDEEFEALCERCDIPAGLTIDDVDITGAQGEELGLQTLYFVEAMHEEYVKRGIDEALFDEMVNTVRGRLKSAYQKTGTFAIGDLTWQKLLIKGRMFKIGILQFDLKPSPADVPSLCVKKGDNIVGIHVPGGQPLVYEKCVESIKDAKAFIARHFPEFEYGYMTINTWLLNPHMADLLGPNSNILKFQTLFETVAIHESDNIIRFVFGNNAKRADLPNIEPKGRFQTELKAAALAGRVFYDCRGMIDISKI
;
A
#
# COMPACT_ATOMS: atom_id res chain seq x y z
N MET A 1 11.21 -29.32 -14.23
CA MET A 1 10.74 -28.03 -13.70
C MET A 1 10.81 -27.02 -14.84
N ASN A 2 9.72 -26.38 -15.18
CA ASN A 2 9.72 -25.41 -16.29
C ASN A 2 10.49 -24.11 -15.90
N GLU A 3 10.88 -23.30 -16.89
CA GLU A 3 11.69 -22.09 -16.70
C GLU A 3 11.03 -21.09 -15.74
N ARG A 4 9.70 -20.97 -15.76
CA ARG A 4 8.94 -20.03 -14.91
C ARG A 4 8.98 -20.45 -13.44
N ILE A 5 8.89 -21.74 -13.16
CA ILE A 5 9.08 -22.30 -11.81
C ILE A 5 10.53 -22.09 -11.34
N GLN A 6 11.52 -22.19 -12.23
CA GLN A 6 12.92 -21.90 -11.91
C GLN A 6 13.10 -20.43 -11.54
N THR A 7 12.44 -19.51 -12.25
CA THR A 7 12.43 -18.08 -11.93
C THR A 7 11.81 -17.81 -10.55
N ALA A 8 10.66 -18.40 -10.24
CA ALA A 8 10.04 -18.27 -8.92
C ALA A 8 10.95 -18.85 -7.82
N THR A 9 11.60 -19.98 -8.07
CA THR A 9 12.55 -20.61 -7.14
C THR A 9 13.79 -19.73 -6.91
N LYS A 10 14.33 -19.08 -7.95
CA LYS A 10 15.41 -18.10 -7.84
C LYS A 10 15.04 -17.00 -6.85
N TRP A 11 13.83 -16.44 -6.96
CA TRP A 11 13.39 -15.36 -6.09
C TRP A 11 13.04 -15.85 -4.68
N TYR A 12 12.45 -17.04 -4.54
CA TYR A 12 12.26 -17.64 -3.23
C TYR A 12 13.59 -17.73 -2.44
N LYS A 13 14.63 -18.25 -3.08
CA LYS A 13 15.97 -18.37 -2.47
C LYS A 13 16.60 -17.01 -2.16
N ARG A 14 16.53 -16.06 -3.11
CA ARG A 14 17.09 -14.71 -2.91
C ARG A 14 16.39 -13.95 -1.78
N LEU A 15 15.08 -14.10 -1.64
CA LEU A 15 14.32 -13.43 -0.59
C LEU A 15 14.54 -14.04 0.80
N GLY A 16 15.13 -15.21 0.90
CA GLY A 16 15.55 -15.82 2.17
C GLY A 16 14.36 -16.09 3.09
N PHE A 17 13.41 -16.88 2.63
CA PHE A 17 12.31 -17.32 3.47
C PHE A 17 12.80 -18.24 4.60
N PRO A 18 12.06 -18.32 5.72
CA PRO A 18 12.36 -19.27 6.79
C PRO A 18 12.33 -20.71 6.30
N THR A 19 13.26 -21.54 6.80
CA THR A 19 13.42 -22.95 6.37
C THR A 19 12.18 -23.81 6.62
N GLU A 20 11.36 -23.48 7.60
CA GLU A 20 10.07 -24.14 7.83
C GLU A 20 9.06 -23.97 6.67
N MET A 21 9.36 -23.10 5.70
CA MET A 21 8.55 -22.88 4.50
C MET A 21 9.05 -23.69 3.28
N ASP A 22 10.23 -24.30 3.36
CA ASP A 22 10.90 -24.91 2.20
C ASP A 22 10.12 -26.11 1.67
N GLU A 23 9.70 -27.03 2.54
CA GLU A 23 8.95 -28.23 2.17
C GLU A 23 7.65 -27.89 1.44
N GLU A 24 6.91 -26.91 1.96
CA GLU A 24 5.66 -26.47 1.33
C GLU A 24 5.91 -25.74 0.00
N PHE A 25 6.99 -24.95 -0.10
CA PHE A 25 7.35 -24.31 -1.35
C PHE A 25 7.73 -25.33 -2.44
N GLU A 26 8.52 -26.36 -2.10
CA GLU A 26 8.89 -27.44 -3.02
C GLU A 26 7.65 -28.21 -3.50
N ALA A 27 6.76 -28.58 -2.58
CA ALA A 27 5.50 -29.24 -2.91
C ALA A 27 4.60 -28.36 -3.80
N LEU A 28 4.58 -27.04 -3.56
CA LEU A 28 3.87 -26.07 -4.41
C LEU A 28 4.42 -26.05 -5.84
N CYS A 29 5.74 -26.07 -6.00
CA CYS A 29 6.40 -26.13 -7.30
C CYS A 29 6.12 -27.43 -8.09
N GLU A 30 5.81 -28.51 -7.38
CA GLU A 30 5.46 -29.81 -8.01
C GLU A 30 4.00 -29.87 -8.46
N ARG A 31 3.06 -29.28 -7.67
CA ARG A 31 1.61 -29.40 -7.93
C ARG A 31 1.03 -28.26 -8.75
N CYS A 32 1.71 -27.11 -8.83
CA CYS A 32 1.23 -25.94 -9.56
C CYS A 32 2.09 -25.62 -10.77
N ASP A 33 1.49 -24.98 -11.78
CA ASP A 33 2.20 -24.46 -12.94
C ASP A 33 1.96 -22.93 -13.07
N ILE A 34 2.86 -22.29 -13.81
CA ILE A 34 2.71 -20.88 -14.20
C ILE A 34 2.48 -20.86 -15.70
N PRO A 35 1.31 -20.40 -16.20
CA PRO A 35 1.00 -20.39 -17.61
C PRO A 35 2.02 -19.61 -18.44
N ALA A 36 2.28 -20.08 -19.65
CA ALA A 36 3.14 -19.37 -20.59
C ALA A 36 2.50 -18.03 -20.99
N GLY A 37 3.30 -16.95 -21.01
CA GLY A 37 2.83 -15.62 -21.36
C GLY A 37 1.96 -14.95 -20.31
N LEU A 38 1.80 -15.54 -19.12
CA LEU A 38 1.05 -14.90 -18.03
C LEU A 38 1.68 -13.58 -17.65
N THR A 39 0.89 -12.52 -17.64
CA THR A 39 1.28 -11.20 -17.12
C THR A 39 0.55 -10.89 -15.82
N ILE A 40 1.06 -9.94 -15.04
CA ILE A 40 0.40 -9.50 -13.81
C ILE A 40 -0.99 -8.90 -14.08
N ASP A 41 -1.25 -8.43 -15.30
CA ASP A 41 -2.55 -7.89 -15.70
C ASP A 41 -3.60 -8.98 -15.92
N ASP A 42 -3.16 -10.18 -16.33
CA ASP A 42 -4.02 -11.34 -16.57
C ASP A 42 -4.46 -12.04 -15.27
N VAL A 43 -3.76 -11.75 -14.16
CA VAL A 43 -4.09 -12.38 -12.87
C VAL A 43 -5.38 -11.79 -12.31
N ASP A 44 -6.37 -12.65 -12.07
CA ASP A 44 -7.58 -12.26 -11.35
C ASP A 44 -7.23 -12.00 -9.89
N ILE A 45 -7.32 -10.74 -9.50
CA ILE A 45 -7.03 -10.27 -8.14
C ILE A 45 -8.29 -10.15 -7.27
N THR A 46 -9.47 -10.36 -7.84
CA THR A 46 -10.75 -10.08 -7.18
C THR A 46 -11.44 -11.31 -6.59
N GLY A 47 -10.75 -12.39 -6.45
CA GLY A 47 -11.32 -13.63 -5.88
C GLY A 47 -10.42 -14.83 -6.06
N ALA A 48 -9.34 -14.66 -6.80
CA ALA A 48 -8.33 -15.68 -6.92
C ALA A 48 -7.72 -15.95 -5.56
N GLN A 49 -8.14 -17.00 -4.96
CA GLN A 49 -7.56 -17.52 -3.74
C GLN A 49 -6.79 -18.74 -4.11
N GLY A 50 -5.51 -18.74 -3.87
CA GLY A 50 -4.80 -19.93 -4.15
C GLY A 50 -3.30 -19.84 -3.92
N GLU A 51 -2.76 -20.99 -3.78
CA GLU A 51 -1.34 -21.24 -3.68
C GLU A 51 -0.63 -20.85 -4.97
N GLU A 52 -1.30 -21.02 -6.12
CA GLU A 52 -0.82 -20.58 -7.43
C GLU A 52 -0.51 -19.08 -7.43
N LEU A 53 -1.34 -18.26 -6.78
CA LEU A 53 -1.11 -16.82 -6.70
C LEU A 53 0.17 -16.48 -5.94
N GLY A 54 0.51 -17.26 -4.91
CA GLY A 54 1.78 -17.13 -4.18
C GLY A 54 2.98 -17.42 -5.06
N LEU A 55 2.92 -18.50 -5.86
CA LEU A 55 3.96 -18.89 -6.79
C LEU A 55 4.10 -17.90 -7.95
N GLN A 56 2.98 -17.48 -8.54
CA GLN A 56 2.95 -16.45 -9.59
C GLN A 56 3.50 -15.12 -9.10
N THR A 57 3.23 -14.76 -7.85
CA THR A 57 3.79 -13.54 -7.23
C THR A 57 5.32 -13.57 -7.23
N LEU A 58 5.93 -14.70 -6.86
CA LEU A 58 7.39 -14.86 -6.91
C LEU A 58 7.94 -14.81 -8.34
N TYR A 59 7.23 -15.38 -9.30
CA TYR A 59 7.59 -15.28 -10.71
C TYR A 59 7.60 -13.82 -11.20
N PHE A 60 6.59 -13.03 -10.84
CA PHE A 60 6.50 -11.62 -11.25
C PHE A 60 7.54 -10.71 -10.61
N VAL A 61 8.22 -11.13 -9.55
CA VAL A 61 9.33 -10.37 -8.98
C VAL A 61 10.47 -10.18 -9.99
N GLU A 62 10.66 -11.11 -10.95
CA GLU A 62 11.63 -10.93 -12.04
C GLU A 62 11.31 -9.69 -12.88
N ALA A 63 10.06 -9.58 -13.35
CA ALA A 63 9.64 -8.42 -14.14
C ALA A 63 9.70 -7.10 -13.35
N MET A 64 9.41 -7.15 -12.06
CA MET A 64 9.60 -6.00 -11.17
C MET A 64 11.09 -5.59 -11.12
N HIS A 65 11.99 -6.54 -10.95
CA HIS A 65 13.42 -6.27 -10.90
C HIS A 65 13.95 -5.72 -12.24
N GLU A 66 13.54 -6.31 -13.36
CA GLU A 66 13.90 -5.82 -14.71
C GLU A 66 13.46 -4.37 -14.91
N GLU A 67 12.25 -4.00 -14.46
CA GLU A 67 11.76 -2.61 -14.56
C GLU A 67 12.62 -1.66 -13.70
N TYR A 68 13.04 -2.06 -12.50
CA TYR A 68 13.94 -1.28 -11.65
C TYR A 68 15.30 -1.06 -12.30
N VAL A 69 15.90 -2.13 -12.84
CA VAL A 69 17.19 -2.05 -13.56
C VAL A 69 17.09 -1.14 -14.79
N LYS A 70 16.06 -1.33 -15.61
CA LYS A 70 15.79 -0.53 -16.81
C LYS A 70 15.68 0.96 -16.50
N ARG A 71 15.09 1.32 -15.35
CA ARG A 71 14.91 2.70 -14.92
C ARG A 71 16.10 3.27 -14.14
N GLY A 72 17.13 2.48 -13.90
CA GLY A 72 18.27 2.89 -13.09
C GLY A 72 17.90 3.18 -11.64
N ILE A 73 16.90 2.47 -11.10
CA ILE A 73 16.50 2.58 -9.70
C ILE A 73 17.45 1.72 -8.87
N ASP A 74 17.83 2.24 -7.71
CA ASP A 74 18.80 1.60 -6.81
C ASP A 74 18.30 0.23 -6.32
N GLU A 75 19.20 -0.75 -6.29
CA GLU A 75 18.94 -2.11 -5.81
C GLU A 75 18.50 -2.14 -4.35
N ALA A 76 19.00 -1.22 -3.52
CA ALA A 76 18.57 -1.12 -2.12
C ALA A 76 17.09 -0.75 -1.99
N LEU A 77 16.58 0.11 -2.88
CA LEU A 77 15.15 0.42 -2.92
C LEU A 77 14.33 -0.77 -3.42
N PHE A 78 14.85 -1.51 -4.42
CA PHE A 78 14.21 -2.75 -4.85
C PHE A 78 14.11 -3.76 -3.70
N ASP A 79 15.20 -4.00 -2.97
CA ASP A 79 15.24 -4.93 -1.84
C ASP A 79 14.27 -4.51 -0.72
N GLU A 80 14.14 -3.21 -0.44
CA GLU A 80 13.15 -2.70 0.52
C GLU A 80 11.73 -2.99 0.04
N MET A 81 11.43 -2.75 -1.22
CA MET A 81 10.09 -2.92 -1.76
C MET A 81 9.71 -4.40 -1.90
N VAL A 82 10.61 -5.25 -2.37
CA VAL A 82 10.34 -6.68 -2.52
C VAL A 82 10.20 -7.40 -1.17
N ASN A 83 10.78 -6.87 -0.10
CA ASN A 83 10.54 -7.36 1.26
C ASN A 83 9.06 -7.24 1.68
N THR A 84 8.29 -6.34 1.07
CA THR A 84 6.83 -6.28 1.27
C THR A 84 6.15 -7.54 0.70
N VAL A 85 6.59 -8.00 -0.47
CA VAL A 85 6.13 -9.25 -1.09
C VAL A 85 6.46 -10.44 -0.18
N ARG A 86 7.71 -10.53 0.24
CA ARG A 86 8.18 -11.57 1.19
C ARG A 86 7.35 -11.58 2.47
N GLY A 87 7.13 -10.41 3.07
CA GLY A 87 6.35 -10.27 4.30
C GLY A 87 4.91 -10.77 4.16
N ARG A 88 4.27 -10.55 3.01
CA ARG A 88 2.93 -11.05 2.74
C ARG A 88 2.88 -12.56 2.56
N LEU A 89 3.78 -13.14 1.78
CA LEU A 89 3.88 -14.59 1.61
C LEU A 89 4.14 -15.28 2.94
N LYS A 90 5.08 -14.77 3.73
CA LYS A 90 5.33 -15.25 5.09
C LYS A 90 4.10 -15.16 6.00
N SER A 91 3.38 -14.03 5.96
CA SER A 91 2.16 -13.85 6.76
C SER A 91 1.02 -14.78 6.32
N ALA A 92 0.89 -15.06 5.03
CA ALA A 92 -0.06 -16.04 4.51
C ALA A 92 0.27 -17.44 5.04
N TYR A 93 1.52 -17.86 4.88
CA TYR A 93 1.99 -19.15 5.38
C TYR A 93 1.77 -19.31 6.91
N GLN A 94 2.12 -18.31 7.71
CA GLN A 94 1.91 -18.36 9.16
C GLN A 94 0.45 -18.52 9.57
N LYS A 95 -0.49 -18.07 8.73
CA LYS A 95 -1.93 -18.16 9.02
C LYS A 95 -2.58 -19.46 8.52
N THR A 96 -2.10 -19.98 7.41
CA THR A 96 -2.79 -21.06 6.67
C THR A 96 -1.96 -22.32 6.49
N GLY A 97 -0.65 -22.26 6.75
CA GLY A 97 0.29 -23.35 6.42
C GLY A 97 0.62 -23.44 4.94
N THR A 98 0.13 -22.51 4.10
CA THR A 98 0.32 -22.54 2.64
C THR A 98 0.71 -21.14 2.11
N PHE A 99 1.15 -21.09 0.84
CA PHE A 99 1.43 -19.81 0.15
C PHE A 99 0.18 -19.12 -0.41
N ALA A 100 -1.01 -19.52 0.02
CA ALA A 100 -2.27 -18.98 -0.47
C ALA A 100 -2.42 -17.49 -0.12
N ILE A 101 -2.37 -16.65 -1.14
CA ILE A 101 -2.65 -15.20 -1.02
C ILE A 101 -4.06 -14.95 -1.50
N GLY A 102 -4.88 -14.26 -0.67
CA GLY A 102 -6.27 -13.98 -0.99
C GLY A 102 -6.49 -12.72 -1.85
N ASP A 103 -5.52 -11.82 -1.93
CA ASP A 103 -5.68 -10.53 -2.62
C ASP A 103 -4.32 -9.92 -3.00
N LEU A 104 -4.14 -9.63 -4.30
CA LEU A 104 -2.99 -8.92 -4.84
C LEU A 104 -3.29 -7.47 -5.25
N THR A 105 -4.50 -6.97 -5.04
CA THR A 105 -4.95 -5.65 -5.54
C THR A 105 -3.94 -4.56 -5.23
N TRP A 106 -3.48 -4.52 -3.99
CA TRP A 106 -2.52 -3.52 -3.55
C TRP A 106 -1.09 -3.79 -4.05
N GLN A 107 -0.73 -5.07 -4.26
CA GLN A 107 0.62 -5.45 -4.69
C GLN A 107 0.81 -5.37 -6.20
N LYS A 108 -0.28 -5.28 -6.97
CA LYS A 108 -0.20 -5.20 -8.44
C LYS A 108 0.66 -4.01 -8.90
N LEU A 109 0.48 -2.84 -8.28
CA LEU A 109 1.31 -1.67 -8.58
C LEU A 109 2.76 -1.83 -8.12
N LEU A 110 2.96 -2.49 -6.98
CA LEU A 110 4.30 -2.83 -6.49
C LEU A 110 5.04 -3.74 -7.47
N ILE A 111 4.42 -4.86 -7.87
CA ILE A 111 4.99 -5.84 -8.81
C ILE A 111 5.23 -5.21 -10.19
N LYS A 112 4.39 -4.28 -10.60
CA LYS A 112 4.61 -3.51 -11.85
C LYS A 112 5.75 -2.49 -11.76
N GLY A 113 6.46 -2.40 -10.64
CA GLY A 113 7.48 -1.38 -10.43
C GLY A 113 6.90 0.05 -10.45
N ARG A 114 5.67 0.22 -9.98
CA ARG A 114 4.97 1.51 -9.95
C ARG A 114 4.66 2.00 -8.54
N MET A 115 5.19 1.34 -7.52
CA MET A 115 5.05 1.73 -6.12
C MET A 115 6.43 1.77 -5.45
N PHE A 116 6.69 2.84 -4.70
CA PHE A 116 7.99 3.12 -4.09
C PHE A 116 7.83 3.64 -2.68
N LYS A 117 8.71 3.24 -1.77
CA LYS A 117 8.84 3.88 -0.46
C LYS A 117 9.94 4.93 -0.54
N ILE A 118 9.60 6.17 -0.25
CA ILE A 118 10.52 7.31 -0.26
C ILE A 118 10.37 8.06 1.06
N GLY A 119 11.42 8.08 1.84
CA GLY A 119 11.36 8.58 3.21
C GLY A 119 10.39 7.76 4.07
N ILE A 120 9.42 8.43 4.70
CA ILE A 120 8.43 7.80 5.57
C ILE A 120 7.10 7.48 4.87
N LEU A 121 6.95 7.82 3.60
CA LEU A 121 5.73 7.60 2.82
C LEU A 121 5.97 6.60 1.70
N GLN A 122 4.88 6.05 1.16
CA GLN A 122 4.90 5.27 -0.08
C GLN A 122 4.11 6.00 -1.16
N PHE A 123 4.56 5.86 -2.40
CA PHE A 123 4.00 6.53 -3.56
C PHE A 123 3.70 5.52 -4.66
N ASP A 124 2.54 5.64 -5.30
CA ASP A 124 2.17 4.82 -6.45
C ASP A 124 1.80 5.66 -7.67
N LEU A 125 2.27 5.23 -8.83
CA LEU A 125 2.01 5.86 -10.12
C LEU A 125 0.80 5.20 -10.76
N LYS A 126 -0.31 5.93 -10.89
CA LYS A 126 -1.57 5.36 -11.36
C LYS A 126 -2.45 6.36 -12.10
N PRO A 127 -3.42 5.87 -12.88
CA PRO A 127 -4.49 6.74 -13.39
C PRO A 127 -5.45 7.16 -12.27
N SER A 128 -6.04 8.35 -12.40
CA SER A 128 -7.11 8.80 -11.54
C SER A 128 -8.33 7.87 -11.68
N PRO A 129 -8.88 7.34 -10.57
CA PRO A 129 -10.05 6.45 -10.64
C PRO A 129 -11.35 7.18 -10.97
N ALA A 130 -11.38 8.51 -10.84
CA ALA A 130 -12.57 9.34 -11.05
C ALA A 130 -12.20 10.77 -11.43
N ASP A 131 -13.17 11.49 -11.97
CA ASP A 131 -13.05 12.93 -12.20
C ASP A 131 -12.95 13.70 -10.87
N VAL A 132 -12.19 14.81 -10.89
CA VAL A 132 -12.16 15.83 -9.82
C VAL A 132 -12.35 17.20 -10.48
N PRO A 133 -13.61 17.62 -10.73
CA PRO A 133 -13.90 18.81 -11.52
C PRO A 133 -13.30 20.10 -10.95
N SER A 134 -13.24 20.24 -9.61
CA SER A 134 -12.64 21.40 -8.94
C SER A 134 -11.17 21.62 -9.28
N LEU A 135 -10.45 20.57 -9.68
CA LEU A 135 -9.04 20.58 -10.05
C LEU A 135 -8.78 20.28 -11.53
N CYS A 136 -9.83 20.21 -12.34
CA CYS A 136 -9.76 19.84 -13.75
C CYS A 136 -9.08 18.49 -14.03
N VAL A 137 -9.09 17.56 -13.06
CA VAL A 137 -8.56 16.20 -13.21
C VAL A 137 -9.66 15.30 -13.74
N LYS A 138 -9.38 14.55 -14.80
CA LYS A 138 -10.29 13.57 -15.39
C LYS A 138 -9.93 12.16 -14.95
N LYS A 139 -10.92 11.27 -14.97
CA LYS A 139 -10.68 9.84 -14.84
C LYS A 139 -9.70 9.39 -15.92
N GLY A 140 -8.62 8.71 -15.51
CA GLY A 140 -7.56 8.24 -16.40
C GLY A 140 -6.34 9.16 -16.46
N ASP A 141 -6.43 10.42 -16.03
CA ASP A 141 -5.25 11.29 -15.92
C ASP A 141 -4.25 10.72 -14.92
N ASN A 142 -2.97 10.87 -15.22
CA ASN A 142 -1.92 10.41 -14.31
C ASN A 142 -1.94 11.20 -12.99
N ILE A 143 -1.90 10.47 -11.90
CA ILE A 143 -1.76 10.99 -10.55
C ILE A 143 -0.78 10.14 -9.75
N VAL A 144 -0.20 10.70 -8.71
CA VAL A 144 0.63 9.97 -7.76
C VAL A 144 -0.17 9.71 -6.48
N GLY A 145 -0.39 8.44 -6.14
CA GLY A 145 -0.99 8.08 -4.86
C GLY A 145 0.02 8.18 -3.73
N ILE A 146 -0.44 8.64 -2.58
CA ILE A 146 0.34 8.69 -1.33
C ILE A 146 -0.25 7.68 -0.35
N HIS A 147 0.62 6.89 0.29
CA HIS A 147 0.25 5.97 1.36
C HIS A 147 1.09 6.24 2.60
N VAL A 148 0.48 6.10 3.76
CA VAL A 148 1.14 6.22 5.06
C VAL A 148 1.34 4.82 5.63
N PRO A 149 2.56 4.25 5.56
CA PRO A 149 2.84 2.96 6.17
C PRO A 149 2.62 3.00 7.68
N GLY A 150 2.05 1.92 8.22
CA GLY A 150 1.93 1.76 9.67
C GLY A 150 3.26 1.50 10.36
N GLY A 151 3.27 1.58 11.70
CA GLY A 151 4.41 1.17 12.53
C GLY A 151 5.49 2.24 12.75
N GLN A 152 5.30 3.45 12.23
CA GLN A 152 6.20 4.59 12.46
C GLN A 152 5.43 5.88 12.75
N PRO A 153 6.01 6.82 13.50
CA PRO A 153 5.39 8.11 13.75
C PRO A 153 5.20 8.93 12.48
N LEU A 154 4.02 9.53 12.33
CA LEU A 154 3.73 10.50 11.28
C LEU A 154 4.36 11.86 11.68
N VAL A 155 5.58 12.11 11.24
CA VAL A 155 6.29 13.36 11.49
C VAL A 155 6.08 14.30 10.31
N TYR A 156 5.45 15.45 10.53
CA TYR A 156 5.03 16.39 9.47
C TYR A 156 6.19 16.78 8.54
N GLU A 157 7.33 17.20 9.12
CA GLU A 157 8.50 17.64 8.36
C GLU A 157 9.05 16.53 7.46
N LYS A 158 9.06 15.29 7.96
CA LYS A 158 9.45 14.10 7.18
C LYS A 158 8.44 13.74 6.10
N CYS A 159 7.15 14.03 6.30
CA CYS A 159 6.17 13.86 5.24
C CYS A 159 6.43 14.86 4.09
N VAL A 160 6.70 16.11 4.42
CA VAL A 160 7.02 17.16 3.43
C VAL A 160 8.29 16.78 2.65
N GLU A 161 9.34 16.35 3.34
CA GLU A 161 10.59 15.85 2.74
C GLU A 161 10.30 14.68 1.79
N SER A 162 9.58 13.65 2.27
CA SER A 162 9.21 12.49 1.44
C SER A 162 8.46 12.87 0.16
N ILE A 163 7.56 13.86 0.23
CA ILE A 163 6.81 14.34 -0.94
C ILE A 163 7.73 15.05 -1.94
N LYS A 164 8.67 15.87 -1.47
CA LYS A 164 9.67 16.55 -2.33
C LYS A 164 10.60 15.54 -3.00
N ASP A 165 11.09 14.59 -2.23
CA ASP A 165 11.99 13.54 -2.73
C ASP A 165 11.27 12.65 -3.74
N ALA A 166 9.99 12.34 -3.51
CA ALA A 166 9.18 11.58 -4.46
C ALA A 166 9.00 12.34 -5.79
N LYS A 167 8.77 13.66 -5.76
CA LYS A 167 8.71 14.48 -6.97
C LYS A 167 10.01 14.41 -7.76
N ALA A 168 11.16 14.54 -7.09
CA ALA A 168 12.48 14.43 -7.73
C ALA A 168 12.75 13.02 -8.26
N PHE A 169 12.39 11.98 -7.51
CA PHE A 169 12.52 10.58 -7.91
C PHE A 169 11.70 10.26 -9.16
N ILE A 170 10.44 10.69 -9.20
CA ILE A 170 9.56 10.46 -10.34
C ILE A 170 10.09 11.19 -11.58
N ALA A 171 10.50 12.44 -11.46
CA ALA A 171 11.09 13.19 -12.58
C ALA A 171 12.36 12.52 -13.14
N ARG A 172 13.16 11.87 -12.28
CA ARG A 172 14.39 11.19 -12.68
C ARG A 172 14.14 9.83 -13.34
N HIS A 173 13.28 9.00 -12.77
CA HIS A 173 13.13 7.60 -13.15
C HIS A 173 11.91 7.32 -14.03
N PHE A 174 10.97 8.26 -14.09
CA PHE A 174 9.72 8.18 -14.86
C PHE A 174 9.44 9.49 -15.61
N PRO A 175 10.39 10.01 -16.41
CA PRO A 175 10.23 11.30 -17.09
C PRO A 175 9.03 11.35 -18.02
N GLU A 176 8.55 10.20 -18.50
CA GLU A 176 7.36 10.09 -19.33
C GLU A 176 6.04 10.16 -18.52
N PHE A 177 6.10 10.07 -17.20
CA PHE A 177 4.93 10.10 -16.35
C PHE A 177 4.60 11.53 -15.92
N GLU A 178 3.97 12.28 -16.82
CA GLU A 178 3.49 13.63 -16.54
C GLU A 178 2.26 13.56 -15.61
N TYR A 179 2.27 14.34 -14.54
CA TYR A 179 1.18 14.42 -13.57
C TYR A 179 1.10 15.82 -12.95
N GLY A 180 -0.09 16.26 -12.55
CA GLY A 180 -0.30 17.56 -11.91
C GLY A 180 -0.55 17.47 -10.41
N TYR A 181 -0.97 16.30 -9.93
CA TYR A 181 -1.44 16.13 -8.55
C TYR A 181 -0.91 14.86 -7.91
N MET A 182 -0.63 14.95 -6.59
CA MET A 182 -0.52 13.81 -5.71
C MET A 182 -1.82 13.66 -4.93
N THR A 183 -2.24 12.44 -4.62
CA THR A 183 -3.52 12.15 -3.94
C THR A 183 -3.37 11.15 -2.82
N ILE A 184 -4.21 11.28 -1.82
CA ILE A 184 -4.36 10.30 -0.74
C ILE A 184 -5.85 10.04 -0.50
N ASN A 185 -6.21 8.80 -0.16
CA ASN A 185 -7.54 8.47 0.37
C ASN A 185 -7.36 7.84 1.75
N THR A 186 -7.79 8.55 2.81
CA THR A 186 -7.44 8.15 4.17
C THR A 186 -8.35 8.73 5.23
N TRP A 187 -8.51 7.99 6.33
CA TRP A 187 -9.14 8.47 7.56
C TRP A 187 -8.33 9.57 8.27
N LEU A 188 -7.03 9.69 7.98
CA LEU A 188 -6.19 10.76 8.56
C LEU A 188 -6.68 12.17 8.20
N LEU A 189 -7.43 12.30 7.09
CA LEU A 189 -8.06 13.56 6.66
C LEU A 189 -9.49 13.73 7.19
N ASN A 190 -9.97 12.87 8.10
CA ASN A 190 -11.29 13.00 8.70
C ASN A 190 -11.46 14.39 9.35
N PRO A 191 -12.52 15.14 9.01
CA PRO A 191 -12.73 16.51 9.52
C PRO A 191 -12.89 16.59 11.05
N HIS A 192 -13.29 15.47 11.70
CA HIS A 192 -13.45 15.41 13.15
C HIS A 192 -12.15 15.12 13.92
N MET A 193 -10.99 15.05 13.25
CA MET A 193 -9.73 14.76 13.94
C MET A 193 -9.34 15.84 14.95
N ALA A 194 -9.71 17.10 14.71
CA ALA A 194 -9.44 18.18 15.63
C ALA A 194 -10.15 18.02 17.00
N ASP A 195 -11.31 17.36 17.02
CA ASP A 195 -12.07 17.08 18.25
C ASP A 195 -11.42 15.93 19.06
N LEU A 196 -10.69 15.04 18.40
CA LEU A 196 -10.11 13.84 18.98
C LEU A 196 -8.65 14.01 19.39
N LEU A 197 -7.96 15.01 18.79
CA LEU A 197 -6.52 15.24 18.92
C LEU A 197 -6.23 16.61 19.52
N GLY A 198 -5.08 16.74 20.20
CA GLY A 198 -4.61 18.04 20.64
C GLY A 198 -4.14 18.91 19.46
N PRO A 199 -4.10 20.27 19.63
CA PRO A 199 -3.83 21.20 18.54
C PRO A 199 -2.44 21.06 17.90
N ASN A 200 -1.48 20.48 18.61
CA ASN A 200 -0.12 20.27 18.13
C ASN A 200 0.08 18.90 17.44
N SER A 201 -1.01 18.19 17.13
CA SER A 201 -0.95 16.87 16.49
C SER A 201 -0.31 16.93 15.10
N ASN A 202 0.63 16.02 14.85
CA ASN A 202 1.21 15.83 13.51
C ASN A 202 0.16 15.45 12.47
N ILE A 203 -0.92 14.76 12.85
CA ILE A 203 -2.03 14.44 11.94
C ILE A 203 -2.72 15.71 11.48
N LEU A 204 -3.00 16.66 12.39
CA LEU A 204 -3.62 17.95 12.01
C LEU A 204 -2.70 18.77 11.12
N LYS A 205 -1.40 18.79 11.39
CA LYS A 205 -0.42 19.42 10.49
C LYS A 205 -0.37 18.73 9.12
N PHE A 206 -0.38 17.39 9.09
CA PHE A 206 -0.41 16.61 7.85
C PHE A 206 -1.64 16.92 7.00
N GLN A 207 -2.81 17.13 7.61
CA GLN A 207 -4.03 17.51 6.89
C GLN A 207 -3.86 18.81 6.08
N THR A 208 -3.05 19.76 6.57
CA THR A 208 -2.85 21.06 5.88
C THR A 208 -2.12 20.94 4.54
N LEU A 209 -1.53 19.79 4.24
CA LEU A 209 -0.88 19.54 2.95
C LEU A 209 -1.89 19.32 1.81
N PHE A 210 -3.14 19.00 2.14
CA PHE A 210 -4.12 18.51 1.17
C PHE A 210 -5.32 19.43 1.04
N GLU A 211 -5.78 19.60 -0.19
CA GLU A 211 -7.14 20.02 -0.49
C GLU A 211 -8.05 18.79 -0.48
N THR A 212 -9.06 18.77 0.38
CA THR A 212 -10.03 17.69 0.44
C THR A 212 -11.04 17.83 -0.69
N VAL A 213 -11.10 16.84 -1.58
CA VAL A 213 -11.94 16.86 -2.79
C VAL A 213 -13.12 15.87 -2.74
N ALA A 214 -13.07 14.90 -1.84
CA ALA A 214 -14.19 13.98 -1.61
C ALA A 214 -14.17 13.44 -0.18
N ILE A 215 -15.36 13.14 0.34
CA ILE A 215 -15.58 12.62 1.70
C ILE A 215 -16.56 11.46 1.59
N HIS A 216 -16.24 10.32 2.23
CA HIS A 216 -17.10 9.14 2.30
C HIS A 216 -17.21 8.64 3.73
N GLU A 217 -18.39 8.24 4.16
CA GLU A 217 -18.54 7.58 5.46
C GLU A 217 -17.74 6.29 5.52
N SER A 218 -16.99 6.12 6.62
CA SER A 218 -16.09 4.98 6.79
C SER A 218 -15.73 4.77 8.25
N ASP A 219 -15.73 3.52 8.69
CA ASP A 219 -15.18 3.11 9.99
C ASP A 219 -13.71 2.67 9.91
N ASN A 220 -12.99 2.97 8.83
CA ASN A 220 -11.57 2.60 8.70
C ASN A 220 -10.70 3.14 9.84
N ILE A 221 -10.99 4.32 10.37
CA ILE A 221 -10.30 4.85 11.56
C ILE A 221 -10.34 3.86 12.72
N ILE A 222 -11.48 3.19 12.97
CA ILE A 222 -11.63 2.18 14.03
C ILE A 222 -10.71 1.00 13.74
N ARG A 223 -10.78 0.47 12.52
CA ARG A 223 -9.98 -0.64 12.07
C ARG A 223 -8.47 -0.38 12.18
N PHE A 224 -8.01 0.81 11.81
CA PHE A 224 -6.57 1.15 11.85
C PHE A 224 -6.08 1.48 13.26
N VAL A 225 -6.91 2.07 14.10
CA VAL A 225 -6.51 2.51 15.45
C VAL A 225 -6.61 1.39 16.49
N PHE A 226 -7.62 0.51 16.38
CA PHE A 226 -7.84 -0.58 17.36
C PHE A 226 -7.35 -1.96 16.86
N GLY A 227 -6.95 -2.06 15.58
CA GLY A 227 -6.46 -3.28 14.95
C GLY A 227 -7.26 -3.66 13.70
N ASN A 228 -6.60 -4.32 12.74
CA ASN A 228 -7.12 -4.55 11.39
C ASN A 228 -8.46 -5.30 11.28
N ASN A 229 -8.92 -5.93 12.35
CA ASN A 229 -10.20 -6.64 12.36
C ASN A 229 -11.24 -5.94 13.25
N ALA A 230 -10.88 -4.87 13.96
CA ALA A 230 -11.80 -4.18 14.86
C ALA A 230 -12.94 -3.50 14.09
N LYS A 231 -14.14 -3.72 14.57
CA LYS A 231 -15.38 -3.09 14.09
C LYS A 231 -15.97 -2.23 15.18
N ARG A 232 -16.87 -1.32 14.85
CA ARG A 232 -17.58 -0.49 15.81
C ARG A 232 -18.28 -1.30 16.89
N ALA A 233 -18.86 -2.45 16.53
CA ALA A 233 -19.54 -3.36 17.46
C ALA A 233 -18.60 -3.98 18.53
N ASP A 234 -17.31 -4.06 18.24
CA ASP A 234 -16.33 -4.65 19.15
C ASP A 234 -15.84 -3.66 20.22
N LEU A 235 -16.02 -2.35 19.97
CA LEU A 235 -15.47 -1.28 20.81
C LEU A 235 -15.85 -1.38 22.29
N PRO A 236 -17.07 -1.78 22.69
CA PRO A 236 -17.39 -1.95 24.12
C PRO A 236 -16.39 -2.83 24.87
N ASN A 237 -15.87 -3.86 24.19
CA ASN A 237 -14.98 -4.89 24.77
C ASN A 237 -13.48 -4.62 24.54
N ILE A 238 -13.11 -3.53 23.85
CA ILE A 238 -11.72 -3.18 23.59
C ILE A 238 -11.25 -2.14 24.61
N GLU A 239 -10.20 -2.47 25.37
CA GLU A 239 -9.57 -1.51 26.28
C GLU A 239 -8.71 -0.51 25.50
N PRO A 240 -8.99 0.80 25.58
CA PRO A 240 -8.26 1.82 24.81
C PRO A 240 -6.86 2.02 25.39
N LYS A 241 -5.88 2.19 24.49
CA LYS A 241 -4.48 2.50 24.82
C LYS A 241 -4.20 3.99 24.60
N GLY A 242 -4.22 4.78 25.66
CA GLY A 242 -3.93 6.21 25.60
C GLY A 242 -5.08 7.08 25.11
N ARG A 243 -4.86 8.39 25.20
CA ARG A 243 -5.89 9.41 25.02
C ARG A 243 -6.64 9.28 23.67
N PHE A 244 -5.93 9.16 22.57
CA PHE A 244 -6.57 9.15 21.26
C PHE A 244 -7.56 7.98 21.10
N GLN A 245 -7.18 6.76 21.52
CA GLN A 245 -8.09 5.62 21.49
C GLN A 245 -9.29 5.81 22.43
N THR A 246 -9.09 6.43 23.57
CA THR A 246 -10.17 6.72 24.54
C THR A 246 -11.20 7.67 23.94
N GLU A 247 -10.75 8.81 23.39
CA GLU A 247 -11.62 9.81 22.76
C GLU A 247 -12.34 9.24 21.54
N LEU A 248 -11.61 8.50 20.68
CA LEU A 248 -12.18 7.84 19.51
C LEU A 248 -13.26 6.82 19.88
N LYS A 249 -12.99 5.96 20.89
CA LYS A 249 -13.96 4.99 21.39
C LYS A 249 -15.22 5.68 21.92
N ALA A 250 -15.06 6.71 22.75
CA ALA A 250 -16.18 7.47 23.30
C ALA A 250 -17.04 8.11 22.18
N ALA A 251 -16.39 8.77 21.21
CA ALA A 251 -17.09 9.37 20.07
C ALA A 251 -17.82 8.32 19.24
N ALA A 252 -17.20 7.17 18.96
CA ALA A 252 -17.79 6.08 18.19
C ALA A 252 -19.02 5.49 18.88
N LEU A 253 -18.95 5.25 20.19
CA LEU A 253 -20.06 4.72 21.00
C LEU A 253 -21.20 5.74 21.14
N ALA A 254 -20.90 7.04 21.09
CA ALA A 254 -21.89 8.10 21.03
C ALA A 254 -22.56 8.25 19.64
N GLY A 255 -22.22 7.39 18.67
CA GLY A 255 -22.82 7.38 17.33
C GLY A 255 -22.19 8.35 16.36
N ARG A 256 -21.00 8.93 16.66
CA ARG A 256 -20.32 9.82 15.71
C ARG A 256 -19.96 9.06 14.43
N VAL A 257 -20.28 9.67 13.29
CA VAL A 257 -19.89 9.19 11.96
C VAL A 257 -18.46 9.62 11.68
N PHE A 258 -17.67 8.71 11.09
CA PHE A 258 -16.31 8.98 10.64
C PHE A 258 -16.22 8.88 9.12
N TYR A 259 -15.12 9.39 8.59
CA TYR A 259 -14.95 9.52 7.15
C TYR A 259 -13.55 9.14 6.71
N ASP A 260 -13.48 8.52 5.52
CA ASP A 260 -12.30 8.56 4.69
C ASP A 260 -12.43 9.74 3.72
N CYS A 261 -11.37 10.50 3.57
CA CYS A 261 -11.34 11.65 2.69
C CYS A 261 -10.30 11.48 1.61
N ARG A 262 -10.66 11.88 0.38
CA ARG A 262 -9.71 12.02 -0.70
C ARG A 262 -9.12 13.43 -0.64
N GLY A 263 -7.81 13.50 -0.41
CA GLY A 263 -7.04 14.72 -0.45
C GLY A 263 -6.15 14.78 -1.69
N MET A 264 -5.88 15.99 -2.18
CA MET A 264 -4.98 16.22 -3.31
C MET A 264 -4.00 17.34 -3.01
N ILE A 265 -2.79 17.21 -3.53
CA ILE A 265 -1.72 18.20 -3.48
C ILE A 265 -1.37 18.60 -4.91
N ASP A 266 -1.43 19.89 -5.21
CA ASP A 266 -0.91 20.46 -6.45
C ASP A 266 0.62 20.47 -6.41
N ILE A 267 1.26 19.72 -7.32
CA ILE A 267 2.73 19.61 -7.35
C ILE A 267 3.45 20.90 -7.71
N SER A 268 2.75 21.90 -8.27
CA SER A 268 3.34 23.20 -8.56
C SER A 268 3.60 24.03 -7.28
N LYS A 269 2.97 23.62 -6.17
CA LYS A 269 3.08 24.30 -4.86
C LYS A 269 4.11 23.65 -3.92
N ILE A 270 4.83 22.61 -4.39
CA ILE A 270 5.81 21.83 -3.61
C ILE A 270 7.24 22.19 -4.04
#